data_f7c0ef50b61735ca04bb374a000ec91c
#
_entry.id   f7c0ef50b61735ca04bb374a000ec91c
#
_cell.length_a   1.000
_cell.length_b   1.000
_cell.length_c   1.000
_cell.angle_alpha   90.00
_cell.angle_beta   90.00
_cell.angle_gamma   90.00
#
_symmetry.space_group_name_H-M   'P 1'
#
loop_
_entity.id
_entity.type
_entity.pdbx_description
1 polymer ?
#
loop_
_entity_poly.entity_id
_entity_poly.type
_entity_poly.pdbx_seq_one_letter_code
_entity_poly.pdbx_strand_id
1 'polypeptide(L)'
;VEQAVHTVDWLAWAMKDQMPVSCTAVGGRQIPANGGNIFDHIEVNYLWENGARGFMAQRQINGCFGETALRILGTKGIAEITGRGSSITGENAWKFKPAKDKKYDMYDLEHEDLFLSIRDNKALNDGDRMMKSTMMAIMGRMAGYTGQQVTWEQALNSKENLMPEITSWDSPVTV
;
A
#
# COMPACT_ATOMS: atom_id res chain seq x y z
N VAL A 1 5.66 2.27 -4.70
CA VAL A 1 4.65 1.23 -4.96
C VAL A 1 5.05 -0.09 -4.31
N GLU A 2 6.23 -0.60 -4.57
CA GLU A 2 6.66 -1.95 -4.21
C GLU A 2 6.40 -2.34 -2.74
N GLN A 3 7.05 -1.70 -1.77
CA GLN A 3 6.89 -2.07 -0.35
C GLN A 3 5.66 -1.44 0.28
N ALA A 4 5.42 -0.16 0.05
CA ALA A 4 4.32 0.54 0.68
C ALA A 4 2.94 0.07 0.22
N VAL A 5 2.83 -0.66 -0.89
CA VAL A 5 1.55 -1.22 -1.34
C VAL A 5 0.87 -2.07 -0.26
N HIS A 6 1.63 -2.77 0.58
CA HIS A 6 1.09 -3.57 1.67
C HIS A 6 0.38 -2.71 2.73
N THR A 7 1.01 -1.60 3.15
CA THR A 7 0.40 -0.70 4.14
C THR A 7 -0.70 0.17 3.53
N VAL A 8 -0.63 0.47 2.24
CA VAL A 8 -1.70 1.12 1.47
C VAL A 8 -2.92 0.21 1.36
N ASP A 9 -2.73 -1.10 1.18
CA ASP A 9 -3.81 -2.08 1.20
C ASP A 9 -4.49 -2.15 2.58
N TRP A 10 -3.72 -2.15 3.68
CA TRP A 10 -4.30 -2.06 5.02
C TRP A 10 -5.10 -0.77 5.24
N LEU A 11 -4.62 0.35 4.68
CA LEU A 11 -5.33 1.62 4.74
C LEU A 11 -6.64 1.56 3.92
N ALA A 12 -6.62 0.95 2.73
CA ALA A 12 -7.82 0.72 1.93
C ALA A 12 -8.86 -0.11 2.70
N TRP A 13 -8.44 -1.18 3.37
CA TRP A 13 -9.30 -1.97 4.26
C TRP A 13 -9.92 -1.14 5.38
N ALA A 14 -9.12 -0.33 6.06
CA ALA A 14 -9.59 0.54 7.11
C ALA A 14 -10.64 1.53 6.61
N MET A 15 -10.53 1.96 5.37
CA MET A 15 -11.48 2.83 4.67
C MET A 15 -12.63 2.06 4.00
N LYS A 16 -12.76 0.74 4.27
CA LYS A 16 -13.80 -0.15 3.70
C LYS A 16 -13.79 -0.15 2.17
N ASP A 17 -12.61 -0.20 1.60
CA ASP A 17 -12.34 -0.17 0.15
C ASP A 17 -12.96 1.05 -0.59
N GLN A 18 -13.26 2.12 0.15
CA GLN A 18 -13.53 3.42 -0.43
C GLN A 18 -12.21 4.07 -0.86
N MET A 19 -12.12 4.42 -2.12
CA MET A 19 -10.88 4.99 -2.67
C MET A 19 -10.79 6.50 -2.40
N PRO A 20 -9.57 7.05 -2.27
CA PRO A 20 -9.40 8.49 -2.10
C PRO A 20 -9.83 9.25 -3.36
N VAL A 21 -10.38 10.44 -3.20
CA VAL A 21 -10.75 11.31 -4.32
C VAL A 21 -9.53 11.95 -4.97
N SER A 22 -8.49 12.20 -4.18
CA SER A 22 -7.23 12.75 -4.68
C SER A 22 -6.06 12.46 -3.74
N CYS A 23 -4.85 12.64 -4.24
CA CYS A 23 -3.65 12.68 -3.41
C CYS A 23 -2.67 13.76 -3.88
N THR A 24 -1.80 14.15 -2.97
CA THR A 24 -0.56 14.90 -3.23
C THR A 24 0.60 14.12 -2.64
N ALA A 25 1.81 14.34 -3.14
CA ALA A 25 2.96 13.66 -2.61
C ALA A 25 4.23 14.52 -2.68
N VAL A 26 5.15 14.22 -1.81
CA VAL A 26 6.52 14.72 -1.84
C VAL A 26 7.47 13.53 -1.74
N GLY A 27 8.60 13.62 -2.42
CA GLY A 27 9.59 12.56 -2.40
C GLY A 27 10.79 12.91 -3.25
N GLY A 28 11.73 11.99 -3.32
CA GLY A 28 12.91 12.22 -4.11
C GLY A 28 13.93 11.11 -3.96
N ARG A 29 15.11 11.40 -4.41
CA ARG A 29 16.27 10.54 -4.33
C ARG A 29 17.37 11.24 -3.55
N GLN A 30 17.59 10.82 -2.33
CA GLN A 30 18.59 11.37 -1.43
C GLN A 30 19.95 10.69 -1.62
N ILE A 31 19.95 9.40 -1.90
CA ILE A 31 21.17 8.62 -2.13
C ILE A 31 21.32 8.40 -3.64
N PRO A 32 22.20 9.15 -4.30
CA PRO A 32 22.49 8.91 -5.71
C PRO A 32 23.24 7.59 -5.84
N ALA A 33 22.51 6.51 -6.12
CA ALA A 33 23.12 5.25 -6.47
C ALA A 33 23.57 5.25 -7.95
N ASN A 34 24.23 4.21 -8.38
CA ASN A 34 24.84 4.05 -9.69
C ASN A 34 23.82 3.89 -10.83
N GLY A 35 23.09 4.91 -11.15
CA GLY A 35 22.04 4.90 -12.19
C GLY A 35 20.62 4.81 -11.63
N GLY A 36 19.62 4.86 -12.53
CA GLY A 36 18.22 4.80 -12.21
C GLY A 36 17.62 6.13 -11.72
N ASN A 37 16.31 6.19 -11.73
CA ASN A 37 15.53 7.39 -11.41
C ASN A 37 14.47 7.12 -10.33
N ILE A 38 14.53 5.96 -9.68
CA ILE A 38 13.54 5.56 -8.65
C ILE A 38 13.79 6.37 -7.37
N PHE A 39 12.73 6.93 -6.81
CA PHE A 39 12.76 7.61 -5.53
C PHE A 39 13.11 6.64 -4.40
N ASP A 40 13.97 7.02 -3.50
CA ASP A 40 14.33 6.27 -2.31
C ASP A 40 13.47 6.63 -1.07
N HIS A 41 12.70 7.71 -1.17
CA HIS A 41 11.70 8.10 -0.19
C HIS A 41 10.53 8.82 -0.85
N ILE A 42 9.34 8.64 -0.26
CA ILE A 42 8.12 9.32 -0.70
C ILE A 42 7.14 9.42 0.47
N GLU A 43 6.44 10.53 0.56
CA GLU A 43 5.31 10.72 1.44
C GLU A 43 4.09 11.12 0.60
N VAL A 44 2.96 10.44 0.82
CA VAL A 44 1.70 10.65 0.10
C VAL A 44 0.61 11.04 1.09
N ASN A 45 -0.12 12.08 0.77
CA ASN A 45 -1.30 12.53 1.51
C ASN A 45 -2.54 12.27 0.65
N TYR A 46 -3.32 11.27 1.05
CA TYR A 46 -4.59 10.92 0.44
C TYR A 46 -5.74 11.70 1.07
N LEU A 47 -6.74 12.08 0.27
CA LEU A 47 -7.96 12.73 0.70
C LEU A 47 -9.16 11.89 0.27
N TRP A 48 -10.05 11.57 1.22
CA TRP A 48 -11.34 10.95 0.96
C TRP A 48 -12.48 11.97 0.90
N GLU A 49 -13.58 11.60 0.26
CA GLU A 49 -14.76 12.44 0.09
C GLU A 49 -15.35 12.94 1.42
N ASN A 50 -15.30 12.10 2.45
CA ASN A 50 -15.77 12.43 3.81
C ASN A 50 -14.80 13.34 4.59
N GLY A 51 -13.72 13.80 3.97
CA GLY A 51 -12.70 14.65 4.60
C GLY A 51 -11.62 13.89 5.38
N ALA A 52 -11.69 12.56 5.46
CA ALA A 52 -10.63 11.77 6.07
C ALA A 52 -9.32 11.93 5.28
N ARG A 53 -8.21 11.85 6.00
CA ARG A 53 -6.88 11.90 5.40
C ARG A 53 -6.07 10.70 5.79
N GLY A 54 -5.29 10.20 4.83
CA GLY A 54 -4.31 9.15 5.04
C GLY A 54 -2.92 9.64 4.67
N PHE A 55 -1.96 9.40 5.54
CA PHE A 55 -0.56 9.75 5.33
C PHE A 55 0.23 8.45 5.20
N MET A 56 0.87 8.25 4.07
CA MET A 56 1.77 7.14 3.82
C MET A 56 3.18 7.70 3.65
N ALA A 57 4.11 7.25 4.49
CA ALA A 57 5.52 7.58 4.35
C ALA A 57 6.31 6.29 4.13
N GLN A 58 7.20 6.32 3.16
CA GLN A 58 8.12 5.22 2.88
C GLN A 58 9.53 5.75 2.65
N ARG A 59 10.51 4.98 3.13
CA ARG A 59 11.92 5.24 2.88
C ARG A 59 12.69 3.92 2.80
N GLN A 60 13.53 3.80 1.78
CA GLN A 60 14.46 2.67 1.61
C GLN A 60 15.91 3.18 1.55
N ILE A 61 16.40 3.63 2.69
CA ILE A 61 17.77 4.15 2.86
C ILE A 61 18.43 3.36 4.00
N ASN A 62 19.57 2.78 3.72
CA ASN A 62 20.34 2.02 4.71
C ASN A 62 20.71 2.87 5.94
N GLY A 63 20.65 2.27 7.12
CA GLY A 63 20.99 2.94 8.39
C GLY A 63 19.90 3.84 8.96
N CYS A 64 18.74 3.95 8.30
CA CYS A 64 17.61 4.70 8.82
C CYS A 64 16.71 3.83 9.71
N PHE A 65 15.96 4.48 10.59
CA PHE A 65 14.89 3.81 11.34
C PHE A 65 13.87 3.18 10.40
N GLY A 66 13.53 1.93 10.64
CA GLY A 66 12.55 1.16 9.87
C GLY A 66 11.42 0.66 10.74
N GLU A 67 10.20 0.88 10.29
CA GLU A 67 8.98 0.35 10.89
C GLU A 67 7.95 0.09 9.79
N THR A 68 7.21 -1.02 9.89
CA THR A 68 6.01 -1.26 9.09
C THR A 68 4.81 -1.21 10.02
N ALA A 69 3.99 -0.20 9.88
CA ALA A 69 2.86 0.05 10.75
C ALA A 69 1.74 0.80 10.03
N LEU A 70 0.49 0.56 10.45
CA LEU A 70 -0.65 1.42 10.18
C LEU A 70 -1.22 1.90 11.51
N ARG A 71 -1.44 3.21 11.63
CA ARG A 71 -2.11 3.85 12.77
C ARG A 71 -3.33 4.59 12.29
N ILE A 72 -4.47 4.30 12.89
CA ILE A 72 -5.76 4.90 12.55
C ILE A 72 -6.24 5.67 13.77
N LEU A 73 -6.35 6.99 13.64
CA LEU A 73 -6.84 7.88 14.67
C LEU A 73 -8.31 8.16 14.41
N GLY A 74 -9.16 7.61 15.26
CA GLY A 74 -10.60 7.83 15.25
C GLY A 74 -11.07 8.66 16.44
N THR A 75 -12.30 9.13 16.37
CA THR A 75 -12.92 9.92 17.46
C THR A 75 -13.16 9.12 18.74
N LYS A 76 -13.17 7.79 18.66
CA LYS A 76 -13.44 6.86 19.78
C LYS A 76 -12.22 6.08 20.23
N GLY A 77 -11.09 6.24 19.56
CA GLY A 77 -9.86 5.53 19.91
C GLY A 77 -8.86 5.48 18.78
N ILE A 78 -7.79 4.75 19.01
CA ILE A 78 -6.69 4.56 18.07
C ILE A 78 -6.55 3.07 17.78
N ALA A 79 -6.51 2.71 16.51
CA ALA A 79 -6.11 1.38 16.08
C ALA A 79 -4.66 1.39 15.60
N GLU A 80 -3.92 0.36 15.95
CA GLU A 80 -2.53 0.17 15.56
C GLU A 80 -2.33 -1.24 15.04
N ILE A 81 -1.73 -1.35 13.86
CA ILE A 81 -1.30 -2.61 13.24
C ILE A 81 0.20 -2.49 13.01
N THR A 82 0.97 -3.41 13.59
CA THR A 82 2.42 -3.45 13.48
C THR A 82 2.90 -4.88 13.30
N GLY A 83 4.17 -5.08 12.97
CA GLY A 83 4.78 -6.40 12.97
C GLY A 83 4.80 -7.10 14.34
N ARG A 84 4.46 -6.39 15.43
CA ARG A 84 4.37 -6.94 16.80
C ARG A 84 2.96 -7.31 17.21
N GLY A 85 1.96 -6.99 16.41
CA GLY A 85 0.56 -7.28 16.67
C GLY A 85 -0.38 -6.12 16.38
N SER A 86 -1.65 -6.33 16.68
CA SER A 86 -2.71 -5.36 16.42
C SER A 86 -3.48 -5.07 17.70
N SER A 87 -3.84 -3.81 17.89
CA SER A 87 -4.61 -3.36 19.06
C SER A 87 -5.48 -2.14 18.74
N ILE A 88 -6.53 -1.99 19.54
CA ILE A 88 -7.37 -0.79 19.58
C ILE A 88 -7.37 -0.29 21.02
N THR A 89 -7.14 1.01 21.20
CA THR A 89 -7.27 1.72 22.48
C THR A 89 -8.44 2.69 22.41
N GLY A 90 -8.99 3.09 23.55
CA GLY A 90 -10.14 3.99 23.64
C GLY A 90 -11.42 3.27 24.09
N GLU A 91 -12.60 3.74 23.65
CA GLU A 91 -13.91 3.25 24.13
C GLU A 91 -14.11 1.74 23.92
N ASN A 92 -13.64 1.20 22.80
CA ASN A 92 -13.77 -0.22 22.45
C ASN A 92 -12.38 -0.86 22.39
N ALA A 93 -11.67 -0.86 23.52
CA ALA A 93 -10.33 -1.40 23.59
C ALA A 93 -10.29 -2.89 23.23
N TRP A 94 -9.38 -3.26 22.35
CA TRP A 94 -9.17 -4.64 21.90
C TRP A 94 -7.69 -4.90 21.62
N LYS A 95 -7.27 -6.12 21.80
CA LYS A 95 -5.92 -6.56 21.46
C LYS A 95 -5.95 -7.95 20.84
N PHE A 96 -5.27 -8.12 19.74
CA PHE A 96 -5.10 -9.44 19.14
C PHE A 96 -4.34 -10.35 20.10
N LYS A 97 -4.89 -11.53 20.33
CA LYS A 97 -4.27 -12.59 21.13
C LYS A 97 -4.18 -13.84 20.24
N PRO A 98 -3.00 -14.19 19.76
CA PRO A 98 -2.83 -15.42 19.00
C PRO A 98 -3.18 -16.64 19.89
N ALA A 99 -3.81 -17.65 19.31
CA ALA A 99 -4.00 -18.94 19.98
C ALA A 99 -2.64 -19.57 20.24
N LYS A 100 -2.47 -20.20 21.42
CA LYS A 100 -1.17 -20.70 21.90
C LYS A 100 -0.53 -21.73 20.96
N ASP A 101 -1.37 -22.51 20.26
CA ASP A 101 -0.93 -23.64 19.43
C ASP A 101 -1.07 -23.37 17.93
N LYS A 102 -1.39 -22.14 17.53
CA LYS A 102 -1.52 -21.76 16.12
C LYS A 102 -0.39 -20.82 15.70
N LYS A 103 0.40 -21.26 14.74
CA LYS A 103 1.34 -20.41 14.03
C LYS A 103 0.54 -19.59 13.01
N TYR A 104 0.60 -18.28 13.13
CA TYR A 104 -0.02 -17.36 12.18
C TYR A 104 1.04 -16.91 11.18
N ASP A 105 1.27 -17.72 10.16
CA ASP A 105 2.07 -17.35 9.01
C ASP A 105 1.13 -16.94 7.88
N MET A 106 1.32 -15.74 7.34
CA MET A 106 0.41 -15.21 6.33
C MET A 106 0.41 -16.01 5.04
N TYR A 107 1.55 -16.60 4.69
CA TYR A 107 1.68 -17.42 3.49
C TYR A 107 0.99 -18.79 3.66
N ASP A 108 1.14 -19.40 4.83
CA ASP A 108 0.45 -20.66 5.14
C ASP A 108 -1.07 -20.46 5.15
N LEU A 109 -1.56 -19.35 5.74
CA LEU A 109 -2.99 -19.03 5.80
C LEU A 109 -3.58 -18.73 4.41
N GLU A 110 -2.86 -18.02 3.56
CA GLU A 110 -3.26 -17.76 2.17
C GLU A 110 -3.46 -19.06 1.40
N HIS A 111 -2.51 -19.98 1.50
CA HIS A 111 -2.60 -21.30 0.85
C HIS A 111 -3.72 -22.16 1.43
N GLU A 112 -3.91 -22.13 2.75
CA GLU A 112 -5.02 -22.84 3.41
C GLU A 112 -6.38 -22.33 2.86
N ASP A 113 -6.59 -21.03 2.80
CA ASP A 113 -7.81 -20.43 2.29
C ASP A 113 -8.02 -20.76 0.80
N LEU A 114 -6.97 -20.71 -0.02
CA LEU A 114 -7.03 -21.10 -1.42
C LEU A 114 -7.47 -22.56 -1.58
N PHE A 115 -6.83 -23.50 -0.87
CA PHE A 115 -7.18 -24.92 -0.96
C PHE A 115 -8.57 -25.22 -0.43
N LEU A 116 -9.01 -24.56 0.65
CA LEU A 116 -10.39 -24.67 1.14
C LEU A 116 -11.39 -24.16 0.11
N SER A 117 -11.13 -23.02 -0.53
CA SER A 117 -12.01 -22.48 -1.57
C SER A 117 -12.19 -23.44 -2.75
N ILE A 118 -11.10 -24.10 -3.16
CA ILE A 118 -11.14 -25.10 -4.24
C ILE A 118 -11.96 -26.33 -3.82
N ARG A 119 -11.71 -26.87 -2.62
CA ARG A 119 -12.41 -28.07 -2.09
C ARG A 119 -13.89 -27.81 -1.88
N ASP A 120 -14.25 -26.64 -1.40
CA ASP A 120 -15.62 -26.22 -1.14
C ASP A 120 -16.35 -25.72 -2.40
N ASN A 121 -15.65 -25.63 -3.53
CA ASN A 121 -16.16 -25.04 -4.78
C ASN A 121 -16.70 -23.61 -4.57
N LYS A 122 -16.03 -22.83 -3.71
CA LYS A 122 -16.32 -21.42 -3.42
C LYS A 122 -15.17 -20.56 -3.85
N ALA A 123 -15.23 -20.05 -5.08
CA ALA A 123 -14.16 -19.23 -5.63
C ALA A 123 -13.91 -17.96 -4.80
N LEU A 124 -12.64 -17.72 -4.47
CA LEU A 124 -12.17 -16.44 -3.95
C LEU A 124 -11.80 -15.54 -5.13
N ASN A 125 -12.25 -14.31 -5.10
CA ASN A 125 -11.91 -13.32 -6.11
C ASN A 125 -11.64 -11.96 -5.46
N ASP A 126 -10.38 -11.69 -5.18
CA ASP A 126 -9.90 -10.43 -4.61
C ASP A 126 -9.41 -9.44 -5.68
N GLY A 127 -9.65 -9.73 -6.97
CA GLY A 127 -9.11 -8.95 -8.10
C GLY A 127 -9.50 -7.49 -8.07
N ASP A 128 -10.76 -7.17 -7.76
CA ASP A 128 -11.24 -5.77 -7.66
C ASP A 128 -10.54 -5.03 -6.52
N ARG A 129 -10.42 -5.63 -5.35
CA ARG A 129 -9.75 -5.06 -4.20
C ARG A 129 -8.25 -4.86 -4.46
N MET A 130 -7.58 -5.89 -4.98
CA MET A 130 -6.17 -5.83 -5.33
C MET A 130 -5.89 -4.71 -6.35
N MET A 131 -6.72 -4.59 -7.39
CA MET A 131 -6.59 -3.53 -8.39
C MET A 131 -6.73 -2.16 -7.75
N LYS A 132 -7.70 -1.95 -6.87
CA LYS A 132 -7.96 -0.68 -6.21
C LYS A 132 -6.80 -0.25 -5.29
N SER A 133 -6.34 -1.13 -4.41
CA SER A 133 -5.23 -0.81 -3.50
C SER A 133 -3.91 -0.60 -4.26
N THR A 134 -3.66 -1.36 -5.31
CA THR A 134 -2.49 -1.16 -6.18
C THR A 134 -2.58 0.18 -6.91
N MET A 135 -3.75 0.54 -7.48
CA MET A 135 -3.94 1.83 -8.13
C MET A 135 -3.80 2.99 -7.14
N MET A 136 -4.21 2.83 -5.89
CA MET A 136 -3.99 3.82 -4.85
C MET A 136 -2.49 4.07 -4.61
N ALA A 137 -1.66 3.04 -4.62
CA ALA A 137 -0.21 3.19 -4.53
C ALA A 137 0.39 3.83 -5.79
N ILE A 138 -0.11 3.49 -6.98
CA ILE A 138 0.32 4.07 -8.26
C ILE A 138 -0.03 5.56 -8.32
N MET A 139 -1.23 5.95 -7.92
CA MET A 139 -1.64 7.36 -7.91
C MET A 139 -0.72 8.20 -6.99
N GLY A 140 -0.30 7.64 -5.84
CA GLY A 140 0.68 8.26 -4.96
C GLY A 140 2.05 8.45 -5.66
N ARG A 141 2.52 7.45 -6.40
CA ARG A 141 3.73 7.56 -7.22
C ARG A 141 3.57 8.66 -8.27
N MET A 142 2.46 8.68 -9.00
CA MET A 142 2.21 9.71 -10.03
C MET A 142 2.28 11.11 -9.42
N ALA A 143 1.64 11.33 -8.26
CA ALA A 143 1.70 12.60 -7.56
C ALA A 143 3.12 12.99 -7.14
N GLY A 144 3.91 12.02 -6.65
CA GLY A 144 5.29 12.24 -6.22
C GLY A 144 6.22 12.64 -7.36
N TYR A 145 6.13 11.96 -8.50
CA TYR A 145 7.00 12.21 -9.65
C TYR A 145 6.61 13.45 -10.47
N THR A 146 5.31 13.81 -10.48
CA THR A 146 4.83 15.01 -11.19
C THR A 146 4.82 16.26 -10.34
N GLY A 147 4.82 16.11 -9.00
CA GLY A 147 4.62 17.23 -8.07
C GLY A 147 3.21 17.82 -8.12
N GLN A 148 2.26 17.15 -8.78
CA GLN A 148 0.89 17.62 -8.94
C GLN A 148 -0.08 16.87 -8.03
N GLN A 149 -1.22 17.48 -7.74
CA GLN A 149 -2.36 16.73 -7.23
C GLN A 149 -2.87 15.79 -8.31
N VAL A 150 -3.10 14.54 -7.94
CA VAL A 150 -3.67 13.51 -8.82
C VAL A 150 -5.00 13.06 -8.26
N THR A 151 -6.04 13.05 -9.07
CA THR A 151 -7.33 12.48 -8.70
C THR A 151 -7.38 10.98 -8.99
N TRP A 152 -8.29 10.28 -8.31
CA TRP A 152 -8.52 8.85 -8.58
C TRP A 152 -8.85 8.59 -10.05
N GLU A 153 -9.72 9.42 -10.62
CA GLU A 153 -10.14 9.29 -12.01
C GLU A 153 -8.99 9.56 -12.99
N GLN A 154 -8.14 10.55 -12.72
CA GLN A 154 -6.95 10.80 -13.52
C GLN A 154 -5.99 9.62 -13.49
N ALA A 155 -5.77 9.02 -12.33
CA ALA A 155 -4.90 7.85 -12.21
C ALA A 155 -5.47 6.65 -12.98
N LEU A 156 -6.76 6.37 -12.81
CA LEU A 156 -7.43 5.24 -13.45
C LEU A 156 -7.44 5.34 -14.98
N ASN A 157 -7.58 6.56 -15.51
CA ASN A 157 -7.64 6.82 -16.96
C ASN A 157 -6.27 7.20 -17.56
N SER A 158 -5.19 7.12 -16.78
CA SER A 158 -3.85 7.46 -17.24
C SER A 158 -3.43 6.60 -18.44
N LYS A 159 -2.76 7.24 -19.38
CA LYS A 159 -2.12 6.58 -20.53
C LYS A 159 -0.60 6.49 -20.35
N GLU A 160 -0.11 6.81 -19.16
CA GLU A 160 1.31 6.69 -18.84
C GLU A 160 1.79 5.25 -19.06
N ASN A 161 2.84 5.11 -19.84
CA ASN A 161 3.50 3.83 -20.08
C ASN A 161 4.95 3.93 -19.64
N LEU A 162 5.30 3.17 -18.60
CA LEU A 162 6.65 3.12 -18.04
C LEU A 162 7.46 1.93 -18.57
N MET A 163 6.86 1.11 -19.41
CA MET A 163 7.58 -0.01 -20.02
C MET A 163 8.58 0.50 -21.05
N PRO A 164 9.85 0.11 -20.94
CA PRO A 164 10.82 0.36 -22.01
C PRO A 164 10.39 -0.39 -23.29
N GLU A 165 10.77 0.11 -24.44
CA GLU A 165 10.55 -0.58 -25.71
C GLU A 165 11.47 -1.81 -25.78
N ILE A 166 10.94 -2.98 -25.45
CA ILE A 166 11.66 -4.25 -25.51
C ILE A 166 11.17 -5.02 -26.74
N THR A 167 12.00 -5.06 -27.77
CA THR A 167 11.73 -5.77 -29.03
C THR A 167 12.48 -7.10 -29.13
N SER A 168 13.49 -7.32 -28.30
CA SER A 168 14.28 -8.54 -28.21
C SER A 168 14.92 -8.70 -26.83
N TRP A 169 15.50 -9.85 -26.53
CA TRP A 169 16.25 -10.09 -25.30
C TRP A 169 17.49 -9.17 -25.16
N ASP A 170 18.01 -8.67 -26.27
CA ASP A 170 19.19 -7.79 -26.31
C ASP A 170 18.80 -6.31 -26.45
N SER A 171 17.52 -5.96 -26.29
CA SER A 171 17.09 -4.57 -26.35
C SER A 171 17.74 -3.74 -25.27
N PRO A 172 18.32 -2.57 -25.60
CA PRO A 172 18.92 -1.69 -24.60
C PRO A 172 17.81 -1.14 -23.69
N VAL A 173 17.92 -1.39 -22.40
CA VAL A 173 17.02 -0.80 -21.40
C VAL A 173 17.68 0.47 -20.89
N THR A 174 17.17 1.61 -21.36
CA THR A 174 17.58 2.93 -20.80
C THR A 174 16.80 3.17 -19.51
N VAL A 175 17.51 3.34 -18.42
CA VAL A 175 16.97 3.63 -17.08
C VAL A 175 17.06 5.13 -16.80
#